data_7bd272300c04e3eb58005a2e1cfce3cd
#
_entry.id   7bd272300c04e3eb58005a2e1cfce3cd
#
_cell.length_a   1.000
_cell.length_b   1.000
_cell.length_c   1.000
_cell.angle_alpha   90.00
_cell.angle_beta   90.00
_cell.angle_gamma   90.00
#
_symmetry.space_group_name_H-M   'P 1'
#
loop_
_entity.id
_entity.type
_entity.pdbx_description
1 polymer ?
#
loop_
_entity_poly.entity_id
_entity_poly.type
_entity_poly.pdbx_seq_one_letter_code
_entity_poly.pdbx_strand_id
1 'polypeptide(L)'
;LNRLRAEIAPVTPADFMRFLFAWQHVEPQARLTGLDGLREAIAQLDGVEAPARAWERDVLAARVEKYDPAMLDMLCLTGAVAWARLSSGPTQVVGATPIALFLREHADAWLTLSPARQAFMASPAAPDAAHALKARAAGVLDYLQAHGASFAGEVAAACGLDAEQLRAAIADLVAAGAISSDGFAGLRGIVATASSYSPARAGRAEASGRWFVVREEPGSGIRDPPRGSRGADPGSRPAAVETLAWTLLRRYGVMCRRLLTREPMDVPWRELARVYRRLEARGEIRGGRFVTGMSGEQFALPDAVERLREVRRSAVNDRLIAISGADPLNLAGIVTGDERIRASASTRIVYRNGIPVAAMEGDMLRTFGNLDREVAAEAAAAAAGRRVPVISGFVGRI
;
A
#
# COMPACT_ATOMS: atom_id res chain seq x y z
N LEU A 1 10.85 25.94 -20.81
CA LEU A 1 9.92 24.89 -20.33
C LEU A 1 9.15 24.24 -21.50
N ASN A 2 8.47 24.99 -22.38
CA ASN A 2 7.68 24.41 -23.45
C ASN A 2 8.51 23.62 -24.48
N ARG A 3 9.75 24.01 -24.78
CA ARG A 3 10.64 23.29 -25.70
C ARG A 3 11.09 21.94 -25.11
N LEU A 4 11.42 21.89 -23.83
CA LEU A 4 11.80 20.65 -23.11
C LEU A 4 10.62 19.67 -22.96
N ARG A 5 9.39 20.19 -22.87
CA ARG A 5 8.16 19.37 -22.84
C ARG A 5 7.85 18.72 -24.18
N ALA A 6 8.24 19.33 -25.31
CA ALA A 6 8.00 18.82 -26.64
C ALA A 6 8.94 17.69 -27.08
N GLU A 7 10.10 17.56 -26.43
CA GLU A 7 11.13 16.55 -26.78
C GLU A 7 10.87 15.15 -26.19
N ILE A 8 9.84 14.99 -25.35
CA ILE A 8 9.51 13.72 -24.71
C ILE A 8 8.48 12.98 -25.56
N ALA A 9 8.92 11.98 -26.31
CA ALA A 9 7.99 11.08 -26.98
C ALA A 9 7.31 10.17 -25.96
N PRO A 10 5.98 10.24 -25.81
CA PRO A 10 5.26 9.47 -24.79
C PRO A 10 5.30 7.96 -25.08
N VAL A 11 5.22 7.17 -24.04
CA VAL A 11 5.10 5.70 -24.11
C VAL A 11 3.63 5.26 -24.16
N THR A 12 3.39 4.03 -24.59
CA THR A 12 2.04 3.43 -24.53
C THR A 12 1.65 3.09 -23.09
N PRO A 13 0.35 2.92 -22.78
CA PRO A 13 -0.09 2.38 -21.49
C PRO A 13 0.55 1.03 -21.15
N ALA A 14 0.75 0.15 -22.12
CA ALA A 14 1.41 -1.13 -21.95
C ALA A 14 2.88 -0.97 -21.55
N ASP A 15 3.62 -0.08 -22.23
CA ASP A 15 5.01 0.23 -21.86
C ASP A 15 5.09 0.88 -20.48
N PHE A 16 4.12 1.71 -20.12
CA PHE A 16 4.06 2.28 -18.77
C PHE A 16 3.84 1.21 -17.72
N MET A 17 3.00 0.21 -17.97
CA MET A 17 2.86 -0.92 -17.05
C MET A 17 4.14 -1.77 -16.97
N ARG A 18 4.84 -2.02 -18.10
CA ARG A 18 6.16 -2.68 -18.10
C ARG A 18 7.16 -1.91 -17.25
N PHE A 19 7.21 -0.58 -17.42
CA PHE A 19 8.02 0.29 -16.58
C PHE A 19 7.65 0.14 -15.10
N LEU A 20 6.38 0.17 -14.75
CA LEU A 20 5.92 0.09 -13.35
C LEU A 20 6.26 -1.25 -12.69
N PHE A 21 6.25 -2.38 -13.41
CA PHE A 21 6.64 -3.67 -12.86
C PHE A 21 8.12 -3.71 -12.48
N ALA A 22 8.99 -3.11 -13.28
CA ALA A 22 10.41 -2.97 -12.96
C ALA A 22 10.62 -1.91 -11.87
N TRP A 23 9.97 -0.75 -11.99
CA TRP A 23 10.06 0.39 -11.08
C TRP A 23 9.63 0.05 -9.66
N GLN A 24 8.59 -0.76 -9.50
CA GLN A 24 8.09 -1.23 -8.20
C GLN A 24 8.60 -2.62 -7.82
N HIS A 25 9.68 -3.08 -8.41
CA HIS A 25 10.40 -4.32 -8.02
C HIS A 25 9.57 -5.61 -8.08
N VAL A 26 8.55 -5.67 -8.93
CA VAL A 26 7.74 -6.88 -9.13
C VAL A 26 8.35 -7.82 -10.16
N GLU A 27 9.12 -7.28 -11.11
CA GLU A 27 9.89 -8.12 -12.03
C GLU A 27 10.94 -8.94 -11.28
N PRO A 28 11.10 -10.25 -11.57
CA PRO A 28 12.00 -11.11 -10.83
C PRO A 28 13.46 -10.62 -10.75
N GLN A 29 13.95 -9.96 -11.80
CA GLN A 29 15.31 -9.41 -11.83
C GLN A 29 15.47 -8.09 -11.05
N ALA A 30 14.35 -7.42 -10.77
CA ALA A 30 14.34 -6.15 -10.05
C ALA A 30 14.02 -6.30 -8.56
N ARG A 31 13.78 -7.53 -8.08
CA ARG A 31 13.43 -7.78 -6.69
C ARG A 31 14.54 -7.35 -5.74
N LEU A 32 14.10 -6.81 -4.63
CA LEU A 32 14.97 -6.34 -3.54
C LEU A 32 15.33 -7.47 -2.59
N THR A 33 16.39 -7.29 -1.80
CA THR A 33 16.88 -8.31 -0.87
C THR A 33 17.14 -7.72 0.51
N GLY A 34 16.93 -8.51 1.55
CA GLY A 34 17.26 -8.14 2.92
C GLY A 34 16.37 -7.07 3.52
N LEU A 35 16.77 -6.59 4.69
CA LEU A 35 15.99 -5.62 5.48
C LEU A 35 15.93 -4.23 4.82
N ASP A 36 17.06 -3.79 4.25
CA ASP A 36 17.12 -2.51 3.53
C ASP A 36 16.24 -2.53 2.29
N GLY A 37 16.23 -3.65 1.54
CA GLY A 37 15.34 -3.83 0.40
C GLY A 37 13.87 -3.83 0.81
N LEU A 38 13.52 -4.43 1.94
CA LEU A 38 12.15 -4.35 2.46
C LEU A 38 11.76 -2.90 2.84
N ARG A 39 12.67 -2.16 3.48
CA ARG A 39 12.45 -0.76 3.81
C ARG A 39 12.24 0.09 2.54
N GLU A 40 13.03 -0.16 1.49
CA GLU A 40 12.88 0.52 0.19
C GLU A 40 11.53 0.20 -0.46
N ALA A 41 11.11 -1.07 -0.48
CA ALA A 41 9.80 -1.46 -0.99
C ALA A 41 8.66 -0.75 -0.23
N ILE A 42 8.74 -0.64 1.09
CA ILE A 42 7.75 0.07 1.91
C ILE A 42 7.82 1.57 1.64
N ALA A 43 9.01 2.17 1.51
CA ALA A 43 9.18 3.58 1.19
C ALA A 43 8.57 3.95 -0.18
N GLN A 44 8.62 3.03 -1.14
CA GLN A 44 7.98 3.23 -2.44
C GLN A 44 6.44 3.10 -2.36
N LEU A 45 5.94 2.22 -1.51
CA LEU A 45 4.51 2.01 -1.28
C LEU A 45 3.95 2.82 -0.10
N ASP A 46 4.72 3.76 0.41
CA ASP A 46 4.45 4.57 1.59
C ASP A 46 3.01 5.13 1.61
N GLY A 47 2.23 4.77 2.63
CA GLY A 47 0.83 5.17 2.77
C GLY A 47 -0.18 4.47 1.85
N VAL A 48 0.24 3.49 1.05
CA VAL A 48 -0.71 2.62 0.33
C VAL A 48 -1.52 1.81 1.32
N GLU A 49 -2.83 1.76 1.13
CA GLU A 49 -3.67 0.82 1.84
C GLU A 49 -3.89 -0.46 1.04
N ALA A 50 -3.56 -1.59 1.65
CA ALA A 50 -3.88 -2.92 1.16
C ALA A 50 -4.53 -3.75 2.27
N PRO A 51 -5.31 -4.80 1.93
CA PRO A 51 -5.82 -5.73 2.93
C PRO A 51 -4.70 -6.25 3.82
N ALA A 52 -4.90 -6.24 5.15
CA ALA A 52 -3.86 -6.60 6.12
C ALA A 52 -3.14 -7.92 5.79
N ARG A 53 -3.91 -8.94 5.34
CA ARG A 53 -3.34 -10.22 4.91
C ARG A 53 -2.57 -10.17 3.59
N ALA A 54 -2.90 -9.23 2.70
CA ALA A 54 -2.26 -9.15 1.39
C ALA A 54 -0.85 -8.56 1.48
N TRP A 55 -0.56 -7.75 2.49
CA TRP A 55 0.75 -7.14 2.64
C TRP A 55 1.88 -8.16 2.61
N GLU A 56 1.86 -9.12 3.50
CA GLU A 56 2.95 -10.09 3.65
C GLU A 56 2.87 -11.22 2.61
N ARG A 57 1.64 -11.72 2.36
CA ARG A 57 1.43 -12.84 1.46
C ARG A 57 1.68 -12.50 -0.02
N ASP A 58 1.30 -11.29 -0.43
CA ASP A 58 1.21 -10.92 -1.85
C ASP A 58 2.09 -9.71 -2.20
N VAL A 59 1.95 -8.58 -1.48
CA VAL A 59 2.53 -7.31 -1.88
C VAL A 59 4.03 -7.25 -1.62
N LEU A 60 4.46 -7.55 -0.39
CA LEU A 60 5.88 -7.54 -0.01
C LEU A 60 6.61 -8.74 -0.61
N ALA A 61 6.00 -9.93 -0.57
CA ALA A 61 6.56 -11.14 -1.16
C ALA A 61 6.76 -11.06 -2.68
N ALA A 62 6.01 -10.19 -3.38
CA ALA A 62 6.22 -9.94 -4.80
C ALA A 62 7.49 -9.10 -5.07
N ARG A 63 7.90 -8.25 -4.12
CA ARG A 63 8.97 -7.24 -4.28
C ARG A 63 10.27 -7.62 -3.60
N VAL A 64 10.22 -8.44 -2.55
CA VAL A 64 11.39 -8.82 -1.73
C VAL A 64 11.63 -10.31 -1.88
N GLU A 65 12.86 -10.67 -2.26
CA GLU A 65 13.27 -12.07 -2.30
C GLU A 65 13.34 -12.64 -0.87
N LYS A 66 12.86 -13.87 -0.71
CA LYS A 66 12.89 -14.57 0.58
C LYS A 66 12.32 -13.72 1.73
N TYR A 67 11.20 -13.03 1.44
CA TYR A 67 10.48 -12.26 2.46
C TYR A 67 10.19 -13.13 3.69
N ASP A 68 10.50 -12.60 4.86
CA ASP A 68 10.19 -13.21 6.17
C ASP A 68 9.41 -12.19 7.02
N PRO A 69 8.28 -12.57 7.65
CA PRO A 69 7.51 -11.71 8.54
C PRO A 69 8.32 -11.04 9.66
N ALA A 70 9.38 -11.70 10.15
CA ALA A 70 10.26 -11.12 11.16
C ALA A 70 10.99 -9.86 10.68
N MET A 71 11.22 -9.72 9.37
CA MET A 71 11.82 -8.51 8.78
C MET A 71 10.91 -7.30 8.95
N LEU A 72 9.60 -7.46 8.72
CA LEU A 72 8.64 -6.37 8.92
C LEU A 72 8.52 -6.00 10.40
N ASP A 73 8.47 -6.99 11.29
CA ASP A 73 8.45 -6.75 12.72
C ASP A 73 9.71 -6.00 13.18
N MET A 74 10.88 -6.33 12.65
CA MET A 74 12.12 -5.62 12.94
C MET A 74 12.07 -4.16 12.49
N LEU A 75 11.57 -3.85 11.29
CA LEU A 75 11.42 -2.46 10.81
C LEU A 75 10.43 -1.66 11.66
N CYS A 76 9.36 -2.29 12.13
CA CYS A 76 8.41 -1.65 13.03
C CYS A 76 9.03 -1.41 14.42
N LEU A 77 9.72 -2.41 14.97
CA LEU A 77 10.35 -2.35 16.31
C LEU A 77 11.46 -1.29 16.36
N THR A 78 12.26 -1.18 15.30
CA THR A 78 13.29 -0.13 15.19
C THR A 78 12.74 1.26 14.94
N GLY A 79 11.43 1.38 14.71
CA GLY A 79 10.77 2.66 14.42
C GLY A 79 11.04 3.20 13.02
N ALA A 80 11.59 2.40 12.10
CA ALA A 80 11.78 2.81 10.71
C ALA A 80 10.47 2.84 9.94
N VAL A 81 9.55 1.92 10.25
CA VAL A 81 8.24 1.75 9.63
C VAL A 81 7.15 1.78 10.69
N ALA A 82 6.02 2.32 10.35
CA ALA A 82 4.79 2.24 11.14
C ALA A 82 3.64 1.75 10.26
N TRP A 83 2.54 1.37 10.90
CA TRP A 83 1.33 0.97 10.21
C TRP A 83 0.10 1.61 10.87
N ALA A 84 -0.91 1.89 10.10
CA ALA A 84 -2.21 2.35 10.60
C ALA A 84 -3.29 2.12 9.54
N ARG A 85 -4.54 2.23 9.95
CA ARG A 85 -5.64 2.41 9.02
C ARG A 85 -5.82 3.89 8.74
N LEU A 86 -5.88 4.26 7.48
CA LEU A 86 -6.01 5.64 7.02
C LEU A 86 -7.41 5.95 6.48
N SER A 87 -8.05 5.00 5.79
CA SER A 87 -9.41 5.16 5.26
C SER A 87 -10.49 4.92 6.31
N SER A 88 -11.61 5.65 6.23
CA SER A 88 -12.82 5.36 7.00
C SER A 88 -13.56 4.13 6.45
N GLY A 89 -14.34 3.43 7.29
CA GLY A 89 -15.11 2.27 6.84
C GLY A 89 -15.59 1.39 7.99
N PRO A 90 -16.03 0.14 7.72
CA PRO A 90 -16.56 -0.77 8.74
C PRO A 90 -15.64 -0.93 9.93
N THR A 91 -16.19 -1.05 11.12
CA THR A 91 -15.48 -1.03 12.40
C THR A 91 -14.85 -2.38 12.79
N GLN A 92 -15.07 -3.46 12.03
CA GLN A 92 -14.54 -4.77 12.38
C GLN A 92 -13.23 -5.07 11.64
N VAL A 93 -12.15 -5.35 12.37
CA VAL A 93 -10.86 -5.73 11.78
C VAL A 93 -10.87 -7.19 11.38
N VAL A 94 -10.71 -7.42 10.08
CA VAL A 94 -10.58 -8.73 9.45
C VAL A 94 -9.40 -8.71 8.47
N GLY A 95 -9.03 -9.85 7.92
CA GLY A 95 -7.94 -9.94 6.94
C GLY A 95 -8.08 -9.06 5.69
N ALA A 96 -9.30 -8.63 5.38
CA ALA A 96 -9.60 -7.70 4.29
C ALA A 96 -9.55 -6.22 4.69
N THR A 97 -9.35 -5.91 5.98
CA THR A 97 -9.28 -4.53 6.46
C THR A 97 -8.10 -3.81 5.80
N PRO A 98 -8.32 -2.63 5.18
CA PRO A 98 -7.24 -1.84 4.62
C PRO A 98 -6.31 -1.34 5.73
N ILE A 99 -5.04 -1.58 5.58
CA ILE A 99 -3.97 -1.10 6.47
C ILE A 99 -2.89 -0.49 5.58
N ALA A 100 -2.38 0.66 5.97
CA ALA A 100 -1.22 1.29 5.36
C ALA A 100 0.05 0.92 6.12
N LEU A 101 1.12 0.63 5.39
CA LEU A 101 2.49 0.69 5.86
C LEU A 101 3.09 2.01 5.40
N PHE A 102 3.87 2.65 6.25
CA PHE A 102 4.51 3.91 5.92
C PHE A 102 5.79 4.13 6.70
N LEU A 103 6.68 4.97 6.16
CA LEU A 103 7.85 5.44 6.88
C LEU A 103 7.42 6.27 8.08
N ARG A 104 8.00 6.03 9.25
CA ARG A 104 7.62 6.75 10.48
C ARG A 104 7.83 8.24 10.37
N GLU A 105 8.83 8.69 9.63
CA GLU A 105 9.10 10.11 9.35
C GLU A 105 7.96 10.80 8.57
N HIS A 106 7.09 10.05 7.90
CA HIS A 106 5.93 10.58 7.19
C HIS A 106 4.60 10.39 7.95
N ALA A 107 4.64 9.86 9.18
CA ALA A 107 3.44 9.54 9.96
C ALA A 107 2.52 10.76 10.12
N ASP A 108 3.07 11.94 10.47
CA ASP A 108 2.28 13.16 10.65
C ASP A 108 1.52 13.56 9.38
N ALA A 109 2.15 13.40 8.22
CA ALA A 109 1.52 13.70 6.94
C ALA A 109 0.35 12.74 6.66
N TRP A 110 0.53 11.44 6.88
CA TRP A 110 -0.51 10.45 6.67
C TRP A 110 -1.68 10.64 7.64
N LEU A 111 -1.39 10.95 8.90
CA LEU A 111 -2.42 11.20 9.91
C LEU A 111 -3.21 12.48 9.63
N THR A 112 -2.53 13.55 9.20
CA THR A 112 -3.19 14.80 8.79
C THR A 112 -4.14 14.58 7.62
N LEU A 113 -3.81 13.71 6.69
CA LEU A 113 -4.62 13.40 5.50
C LEU A 113 -5.62 12.25 5.73
N SER A 114 -5.58 11.55 6.87
CA SER A 114 -6.40 10.35 7.13
C SER A 114 -7.88 10.66 7.32
N PRO A 115 -8.79 10.17 6.44
CA PRO A 115 -10.22 10.26 6.66
C PRO A 115 -10.70 9.50 7.90
N ALA A 116 -10.07 8.36 8.24
CA ALA A 116 -10.42 7.59 9.43
C ALA A 116 -10.21 8.41 10.70
N ARG A 117 -9.05 9.05 10.82
CA ARG A 117 -8.74 9.91 11.96
C ARG A 117 -9.67 11.12 12.04
N GLN A 118 -9.93 11.76 10.91
CA GLN A 118 -10.85 12.91 10.87
C GLN A 118 -12.26 12.50 11.33
N ALA A 119 -12.76 11.36 10.87
CA ALA A 119 -14.04 10.81 11.29
C ALA A 119 -14.06 10.44 12.78
N PHE A 120 -12.98 9.84 13.30
CA PHE A 120 -12.83 9.48 14.70
C PHE A 120 -12.85 10.72 15.61
N MET A 121 -12.12 11.78 15.23
CA MET A 121 -12.05 13.05 15.99
C MET A 121 -13.37 13.83 15.94
N ALA A 122 -14.17 13.68 14.88
CA ALA A 122 -15.45 14.36 14.68
C ALA A 122 -16.65 13.64 15.31
N SER A 123 -16.49 12.39 15.78
CA SER A 123 -17.62 11.56 16.26
C SER A 123 -17.91 11.78 17.74
N PRO A 124 -18.99 12.47 18.11
CA PRO A 124 -19.48 12.46 19.49
C PRO A 124 -20.11 11.09 19.80
N ALA A 125 -20.04 10.66 21.07
CA ALA A 125 -20.53 9.38 21.55
C ALA A 125 -22.03 9.19 21.28
N ALA A 126 -22.40 8.18 20.47
CA ALA A 126 -23.80 7.80 20.23
C ALA A 126 -24.26 6.69 21.21
N PRO A 127 -25.50 6.71 21.71
CA PRO A 127 -26.01 5.75 22.69
C PRO A 127 -26.56 4.48 22.01
N ASP A 128 -26.17 3.30 22.49
CA ASP A 128 -26.81 1.98 22.44
C ASP A 128 -25.78 0.83 22.53
N ALA A 129 -26.09 -0.45 22.31
CA ALA A 129 -25.26 -1.65 22.59
C ALA A 129 -23.87 -1.63 21.90
N ALA A 130 -23.70 -0.87 20.82
CA ALA A 130 -22.41 -0.34 20.36
C ALA A 130 -21.71 0.50 21.45
N HIS A 131 -22.41 0.93 22.49
CA HIS A 131 -21.93 1.73 23.61
C HIS A 131 -20.99 0.97 24.53
N ALA A 132 -21.28 -0.29 24.85
CA ALA A 132 -20.42 -1.06 25.76
C ALA A 132 -19.07 -1.41 25.09
N LEU A 133 -19.08 -1.69 23.78
CA LEU A 133 -17.86 -1.91 23.01
C LEU A 133 -17.09 -0.59 22.85
N LYS A 134 -17.80 0.49 22.52
CA LYS A 134 -17.21 1.84 22.47
C LYS A 134 -16.70 2.32 23.83
N ALA A 135 -17.39 2.00 24.93
CA ALA A 135 -16.92 2.34 26.28
C ALA A 135 -15.62 1.61 26.65
N ARG A 136 -15.49 0.32 26.29
CA ARG A 136 -14.24 -0.43 26.48
C ARG A 136 -13.11 0.12 25.62
N ALA A 137 -13.39 0.41 24.38
CA ALA A 137 -12.42 1.02 23.47
C ALA A 137 -11.99 2.42 23.97
N ALA A 138 -12.91 3.23 24.48
CA ALA A 138 -12.59 4.51 25.08
C ALA A 138 -11.68 4.35 26.31
N GLY A 139 -11.99 3.42 27.22
CA GLY A 139 -11.15 3.14 28.40
C GLY A 139 -9.73 2.70 28.01
N VAL A 140 -9.60 1.84 26.99
CA VAL A 140 -8.29 1.43 26.46
C VAL A 140 -7.57 2.65 25.84
N LEU A 141 -8.27 3.49 25.10
CA LEU A 141 -7.68 4.69 24.49
C LEU A 141 -7.20 5.68 25.56
N ASP A 142 -8.03 5.96 26.58
CA ASP A 142 -7.70 6.84 27.70
C ASP A 142 -6.46 6.33 28.44
N TYR A 143 -6.41 5.03 28.70
CA TYR A 143 -5.24 4.41 29.30
C TYR A 143 -3.97 4.63 28.46
N LEU A 144 -4.02 4.32 27.16
CA LEU A 144 -2.88 4.49 26.25
C LEU A 144 -2.50 5.97 26.07
N GLN A 145 -3.46 6.89 26.20
CA GLN A 145 -3.18 8.33 26.18
C GLN A 145 -2.42 8.79 27.42
N ALA A 146 -2.76 8.24 28.57
CA ALA A 146 -2.15 8.60 29.84
C ALA A 146 -0.77 7.95 30.05
N HIS A 147 -0.59 6.69 29.63
CA HIS A 147 0.60 5.89 29.94
C HIS A 147 1.54 5.68 28.76
N GLY A 148 1.12 6.05 27.52
CA GLY A 148 1.90 5.83 26.31
C GLY A 148 1.89 4.38 25.83
N ALA A 149 2.98 3.95 25.18
CA ALA A 149 3.10 2.63 24.60
C ALA A 149 3.13 1.55 25.71
N SER A 150 2.11 0.68 25.74
CA SER A 150 1.88 -0.31 26.80
C SER A 150 1.63 -1.70 26.23
N PHE A 151 2.05 -2.73 26.96
CA PHE A 151 1.76 -4.11 26.58
C PHE A 151 0.27 -4.46 26.77
N ALA A 152 -0.25 -5.35 25.93
CA ALA A 152 -1.64 -5.74 25.97
C ALA A 152 -2.08 -6.26 27.35
N GLY A 153 -1.22 -7.01 28.05
CA GLY A 153 -1.49 -7.51 29.41
C GLY A 153 -1.64 -6.40 30.45
N GLU A 154 -0.83 -5.34 30.37
CA GLU A 154 -0.91 -4.17 31.25
C GLU A 154 -2.22 -3.40 31.01
N VAL A 155 -2.58 -3.21 29.76
CA VAL A 155 -3.84 -2.56 29.37
C VAL A 155 -5.05 -3.38 29.86
N ALA A 156 -5.01 -4.70 29.68
CA ALA A 156 -6.07 -5.61 30.16
C ALA A 156 -6.29 -5.48 31.66
N ALA A 157 -5.19 -5.58 32.43
CA ALA A 157 -5.24 -5.50 33.89
C ALA A 157 -5.77 -4.14 34.39
N ALA A 158 -5.28 -3.05 33.78
CA ALA A 158 -5.67 -1.70 34.18
C ALA A 158 -7.14 -1.37 33.82
N CYS A 159 -7.63 -1.87 32.69
CA CYS A 159 -9.00 -1.63 32.23
C CYS A 159 -10.00 -2.69 32.76
N GLY A 160 -9.55 -3.73 33.48
CA GLY A 160 -10.40 -4.81 33.98
C GLY A 160 -11.04 -5.65 32.86
N LEU A 161 -10.32 -5.84 31.76
CA LEU A 161 -10.78 -6.55 30.57
C LEU A 161 -10.18 -7.96 30.50
N ASP A 162 -10.98 -8.95 30.08
CA ASP A 162 -10.45 -10.23 29.65
C ASP A 162 -9.79 -10.14 28.27
N ALA A 163 -9.09 -11.19 27.86
CA ALA A 163 -8.33 -11.21 26.62
C ALA A 163 -9.20 -11.04 25.36
N GLU A 164 -10.46 -11.48 25.39
CA GLU A 164 -11.39 -11.34 24.27
C GLU A 164 -11.92 -9.91 24.19
N GLN A 165 -12.29 -9.33 25.32
CA GLN A 165 -12.77 -7.96 25.44
C GLN A 165 -11.69 -6.96 25.04
N LEU A 166 -10.45 -7.16 25.50
CA LEU A 166 -9.32 -6.33 25.11
C LEU A 166 -9.06 -6.40 23.60
N ARG A 167 -9.04 -7.62 23.04
CA ARG A 167 -8.83 -7.81 21.60
C ARG A 167 -9.90 -7.12 20.76
N ALA A 168 -11.16 -7.21 21.18
CA ALA A 168 -12.25 -6.52 20.51
C ALA A 168 -12.10 -4.99 20.59
N ALA A 169 -11.73 -4.46 21.75
CA ALA A 169 -11.49 -3.02 21.94
C ALA A 169 -10.30 -2.53 21.08
N ILE A 170 -9.19 -3.28 21.06
CA ILE A 170 -8.04 -2.97 20.19
C ILE A 170 -8.45 -3.03 18.72
N ALA A 171 -9.21 -4.04 18.30
CA ALA A 171 -9.69 -4.14 16.92
C ALA A 171 -10.52 -2.93 16.52
N ASP A 172 -11.43 -2.45 17.39
CA ASP A 172 -12.21 -1.25 17.12
C ASP A 172 -11.34 0.01 17.00
N LEU A 173 -10.34 0.16 17.88
CA LEU A 173 -9.42 1.30 17.83
C LEU A 173 -8.51 1.25 16.60
N VAL A 174 -8.06 0.09 16.18
CA VAL A 174 -7.33 -0.10 14.92
C VAL A 174 -8.23 0.23 13.74
N ALA A 175 -9.48 -0.24 13.75
CA ALA A 175 -10.45 0.07 12.71
C ALA A 175 -10.75 1.58 12.60
N ALA A 176 -10.71 2.29 13.72
CA ALA A 176 -10.85 3.74 13.78
C ALA A 176 -9.57 4.50 13.37
N GLY A 177 -8.44 3.81 13.16
CA GLY A 177 -7.14 4.45 12.91
C GLY A 177 -6.58 5.19 14.13
N ALA A 178 -7.04 4.85 15.34
CA ALA A 178 -6.69 5.53 16.58
C ALA A 178 -5.40 5.00 17.22
N ILE A 179 -5.12 3.71 17.07
CA ILE A 179 -3.95 3.03 17.66
C ILE A 179 -3.17 2.21 16.62
N SER A 180 -1.91 1.98 16.94
CA SER A 180 -0.99 1.09 16.25
C SER A 180 -0.16 0.30 17.25
N SER A 181 0.74 -0.56 16.79
CA SER A 181 1.70 -1.25 17.65
C SER A 181 3.12 -1.21 17.10
N ASP A 182 4.09 -1.47 17.97
CA ASP A 182 5.53 -1.53 17.67
C ASP A 182 5.96 -2.79 16.91
N GLY A 183 5.00 -3.63 16.47
CA GLY A 183 5.20 -4.78 15.63
C GLY A 183 3.98 -5.05 14.76
N PHE A 184 4.17 -5.66 13.61
CA PHE A 184 3.06 -6.11 12.77
C PHE A 184 2.43 -7.41 13.30
N ALA A 185 3.14 -8.11 14.21
CA ALA A 185 2.69 -9.34 14.86
C ALA A 185 1.37 -9.18 15.63
N GLY A 186 1.18 -8.04 16.31
CA GLY A 186 -0.07 -7.74 17.02
C GLY A 186 -1.27 -7.70 16.07
N LEU A 187 -1.14 -7.05 14.93
CA LEU A 187 -2.19 -7.02 13.91
C LEU A 187 -2.43 -8.40 13.30
N ARG A 188 -1.37 -9.19 13.02
CA ARG A 188 -1.51 -10.58 12.55
C ARG A 188 -2.33 -11.43 13.51
N GLY A 189 -2.09 -11.29 14.83
CA GLY A 189 -2.85 -11.98 15.86
C GLY A 189 -4.35 -11.67 15.81
N ILE A 190 -4.72 -10.39 15.72
CA ILE A 190 -6.11 -9.94 15.61
C ILE A 190 -6.77 -10.51 14.33
N VAL A 191 -6.08 -10.39 13.20
CA VAL A 191 -6.58 -10.84 11.89
C VAL A 191 -6.72 -12.36 11.82
N ALA A 192 -5.81 -13.11 12.43
CA ALA A 192 -5.85 -14.57 12.47
C ALA A 192 -7.04 -15.11 13.25
N THR A 193 -7.34 -14.52 14.41
CA THR A 193 -8.48 -14.92 15.24
C THR A 193 -9.83 -14.62 14.62
N ALA A 194 -9.94 -13.53 13.86
CA ALA A 194 -11.16 -13.21 13.12
C ALA A 194 -11.49 -14.21 12.00
N SER A 195 -10.53 -15.06 11.61
CA SER A 195 -10.68 -16.01 10.48
C SER A 195 -10.80 -17.47 10.89
N SER A 196 -10.45 -17.81 12.12
CA SER A 196 -10.42 -19.20 12.61
C SER A 196 -11.63 -19.48 13.48
N TYR A 197 -12.53 -20.35 12.98
CA TYR A 197 -13.63 -20.93 13.76
C TYR A 197 -13.13 -22.00 14.76
N SER A 198 -11.83 -22.05 15.08
CA SER A 198 -11.24 -23.06 15.94
C SER A 198 -10.80 -22.45 17.28
N PRO A 199 -11.53 -22.70 18.38
CA PRO A 199 -11.23 -22.14 19.72
C PRO A 199 -9.88 -22.58 20.27
N ALA A 200 -9.33 -23.72 19.83
CA ALA A 200 -8.05 -24.23 20.29
C ALA A 200 -6.81 -23.44 19.84
N ARG A 201 -6.90 -22.63 18.77
CA ARG A 201 -5.84 -21.73 18.30
C ARG A 201 -6.01 -20.28 18.77
N ALA A 202 -7.18 -19.91 19.25
CA ALA A 202 -7.47 -18.56 19.75
C ALA A 202 -6.69 -18.20 21.02
N GLY A 203 -6.31 -19.18 21.84
CA GLY A 203 -5.63 -18.95 23.12
C GLY A 203 -4.14 -18.59 23.04
N ARG A 204 -3.51 -18.60 21.86
CA ARG A 204 -2.08 -18.28 21.68
C ARG A 204 -1.79 -17.05 20.82
N ALA A 205 -2.79 -16.44 20.22
CA ALA A 205 -2.60 -15.18 19.50
C ALA A 205 -2.82 -14.02 20.48
N GLU A 206 -1.95 -13.88 21.47
CA GLU A 206 -1.87 -12.66 22.26
C GLU A 206 -1.62 -11.48 21.33
N ALA A 207 -2.24 -10.34 21.63
CA ALA A 207 -1.96 -9.07 20.97
C ALA A 207 -0.52 -8.66 21.33
N SER A 208 0.45 -9.33 20.70
CA SER A 208 1.88 -9.16 20.99
C SER A 208 2.37 -7.76 20.63
N GLY A 209 3.36 -7.25 21.35
CA GLY A 209 3.92 -5.92 21.17
C GLY A 209 3.27 -4.88 22.07
N ARG A 210 3.81 -3.69 22.04
CA ARG A 210 3.26 -2.53 22.75
C ARG A 210 2.31 -1.78 21.82
N TRP A 211 1.16 -1.44 22.37
CA TRP A 211 0.14 -0.65 21.69
C TRP A 211 0.23 0.80 22.11
N PHE A 212 0.05 1.71 21.18
CA PHE A 212 0.13 3.15 21.41
C PHE A 212 -0.87 3.91 20.54
N VAL A 213 -1.23 5.10 21.03
CA VAL A 213 -2.09 6.00 20.26
C VAL A 213 -1.28 6.59 19.10
N VAL A 214 -1.83 6.52 17.91
CA VAL A 214 -1.24 7.17 16.73
C VAL A 214 -1.40 8.67 16.91
N ARG A 215 -0.33 9.35 17.35
CA ARG A 215 -0.28 10.80 17.60
C ARG A 215 0.61 11.48 16.57
N GLU A 216 0.26 12.74 16.25
CA GLU A 216 1.26 13.71 15.85
C GLU A 216 2.20 13.89 17.05
N GLU A 217 3.46 13.55 16.92
CA GLU A 217 4.42 13.84 17.98
C GLU A 217 4.62 15.36 18.03
N PRO A 218 4.23 16.05 19.11
CA PRO A 218 4.60 17.45 19.28
C PRO A 218 6.12 17.48 19.50
N GLY A 219 6.86 17.77 18.42
CA GLY A 219 8.27 18.15 18.54
C GLY A 219 9.28 17.02 18.69
N SER A 220 9.31 16.02 17.80
CA SER A 220 10.58 15.36 17.49
C SER A 220 11.48 16.28 16.63
N GLY A 221 11.62 17.51 17.10
CA GLY A 221 12.42 18.58 16.51
C GLY A 221 13.91 18.36 16.71
N ILE A 222 14.45 17.25 16.24
CA ILE A 222 15.88 17.11 15.96
C ILE A 222 16.00 16.41 14.60
N ARG A 223 15.68 17.15 13.56
CA ARG A 223 16.29 16.99 12.22
C ARG A 223 16.14 18.31 11.48
N ASP A 224 17.29 18.84 11.04
CA ASP A 224 17.28 19.91 10.05
C ASP A 224 16.36 19.52 8.89
N PRO A 225 15.38 20.37 8.53
CA PRO A 225 14.58 20.13 7.33
C PRO A 225 15.54 20.07 6.14
N PRO A 226 15.27 19.22 5.14
CA PRO A 226 16.09 19.22 3.93
C PRO A 226 16.17 20.64 3.42
N ARG A 227 17.38 21.14 3.22
CA ARG A 227 17.68 22.53 2.83
C ARG A 227 16.81 22.90 1.62
N GLY A 228 15.74 23.65 1.84
CA GLY A 228 14.84 24.13 0.80
C GLY A 228 13.39 24.41 1.22
N SER A 229 12.87 23.80 2.28
CA SER A 229 11.48 24.04 2.73
C SER A 229 11.43 25.16 3.76
N ARG A 230 11.40 26.41 3.32
CA ARG A 230 11.02 27.53 4.18
C ARG A 230 9.51 27.51 4.43
N GLY A 231 9.05 27.19 5.61
CA GLY A 231 7.88 27.81 6.18
C GLY A 231 6.59 27.05 6.32
N ALA A 232 6.54 25.70 6.29
CA ALA A 232 5.35 24.98 6.71
C ALA A 232 5.64 24.16 7.97
N ASP A 233 4.76 24.25 8.97
CA ASP A 233 4.74 23.36 10.11
C ASP A 233 4.60 21.91 9.59
N PRO A 234 5.47 20.95 10.00
CA PRO A 234 5.42 19.56 9.51
C PRO A 234 4.05 18.88 9.62
N GLY A 235 3.26 19.21 10.64
CA GLY A 235 1.89 18.74 10.82
C GLY A 235 0.82 19.53 10.04
N SER A 236 1.22 20.53 9.25
CA SER A 236 0.26 21.31 8.48
C SER A 236 -0.22 20.57 7.20
N ARG A 237 -1.49 20.77 6.83
CA ARG A 237 -2.05 20.18 5.59
C ARG A 237 -1.20 20.47 4.33
N PRO A 238 -0.64 21.70 4.12
CA PRO A 238 0.25 21.95 2.97
C PRO A 238 1.51 21.10 2.96
N ALA A 239 2.15 20.86 4.11
CA ALA A 239 3.31 19.97 4.21
C ALA A 239 2.91 18.51 3.95
N ALA A 240 1.79 18.06 4.50
CA ALA A 240 1.26 16.73 4.28
C ALA A 240 0.94 16.48 2.80
N VAL A 241 0.36 17.45 2.09
CA VAL A 241 0.11 17.37 0.64
C VAL A 241 1.41 17.33 -0.16
N GLU A 242 2.46 18.03 0.28
CA GLU A 242 3.78 17.97 -0.37
C GLU A 242 4.44 16.59 -0.18
N THR A 243 4.35 16.03 1.03
CA THR A 243 4.80 14.64 1.30
C THR A 243 4.05 13.64 0.42
N LEU A 244 2.72 13.73 0.34
CA LEU A 244 1.91 12.89 -0.55
C LEU A 244 2.34 13.05 -2.01
N ALA A 245 2.58 14.27 -2.48
CA ALA A 245 3.01 14.53 -3.86
C ALA A 245 4.32 13.81 -4.20
N TRP A 246 5.30 13.87 -3.32
CA TRP A 246 6.57 13.15 -3.47
C TRP A 246 6.40 11.63 -3.42
N THR A 247 5.59 11.14 -2.49
CA THR A 247 5.30 9.71 -2.35
C THR A 247 4.65 9.15 -3.61
N LEU A 248 3.68 9.85 -4.19
CA LEU A 248 3.04 9.45 -5.44
C LEU A 248 4.02 9.43 -6.63
N LEU A 249 4.92 10.42 -6.71
CA LEU A 249 5.97 10.42 -7.73
C LEU A 249 6.95 9.24 -7.55
N ARG A 250 7.38 8.95 -6.33
CA ARG A 250 8.24 7.79 -6.04
C ARG A 250 7.55 6.48 -6.40
N ARG A 251 6.25 6.37 -6.09
CA ARG A 251 5.44 5.17 -6.36
C ARG A 251 5.26 4.90 -7.85
N TYR A 252 4.87 5.91 -8.61
CA TYR A 252 4.50 5.75 -10.01
C TYR A 252 5.56 6.22 -11.01
N GLY A 253 6.59 6.92 -10.56
CA GLY A 253 7.59 7.56 -11.44
C GLY A 253 7.00 8.71 -12.27
N VAL A 254 5.78 8.53 -12.75
CA VAL A 254 4.97 9.53 -13.48
C VAL A 254 3.62 9.67 -12.79
N MET A 255 3.22 10.90 -12.51
CA MET A 255 1.94 11.19 -11.89
C MET A 255 1.01 11.97 -12.82
N CYS A 256 -0.24 11.53 -12.88
CA CYS A 256 -1.33 12.20 -13.59
C CYS A 256 -2.64 12.06 -12.82
N ARG A 257 -3.63 12.89 -13.13
CA ARG A 257 -4.93 12.91 -12.43
C ARG A 257 -5.59 11.52 -12.39
N ARG A 258 -5.48 10.73 -13.46
CA ARG A 258 -6.14 9.44 -13.58
C ARG A 258 -5.64 8.42 -12.53
N LEU A 259 -4.36 8.47 -12.16
CA LEU A 259 -3.78 7.61 -11.13
C LEU A 259 -4.35 7.88 -9.73
N LEU A 260 -4.80 9.12 -9.44
CA LEU A 260 -5.44 9.43 -8.17
C LEU A 260 -6.69 8.61 -7.87
N THR A 261 -7.35 8.06 -8.88
CA THR A 261 -8.53 7.21 -8.68
C THR A 261 -8.20 5.89 -7.97
N ARG A 262 -6.92 5.57 -7.84
CA ARG A 262 -6.42 4.39 -7.10
C ARG A 262 -6.10 4.71 -5.64
N GLU A 263 -5.87 5.98 -5.34
CA GLU A 263 -5.39 6.40 -4.02
C GLU A 263 -6.57 6.65 -3.06
N PRO A 264 -6.44 6.24 -1.77
CA PRO A 264 -7.50 6.37 -0.79
C PRO A 264 -7.62 7.80 -0.21
N MET A 265 -6.61 8.65 -0.42
CA MET A 265 -6.55 9.98 0.16
C MET A 265 -7.44 10.97 -0.60
N ASP A 266 -8.29 11.69 0.13
CA ASP A 266 -9.14 12.74 -0.43
C ASP A 266 -8.36 14.07 -0.58
N VAL A 267 -7.36 14.06 -1.47
CA VAL A 267 -6.62 15.26 -1.86
C VAL A 267 -6.93 15.58 -3.33
N PRO A 268 -7.61 16.71 -3.58
CA PRO A 268 -7.97 17.08 -4.95
C PRO A 268 -6.74 17.27 -5.86
N TRP A 269 -6.84 16.83 -7.10
CA TRP A 269 -5.76 17.00 -8.09
C TRP A 269 -5.24 18.43 -8.17
N ARG A 270 -6.10 19.43 -8.01
CA ARG A 270 -5.69 20.86 -8.04
C ARG A 270 -4.67 21.22 -6.96
N GLU A 271 -4.73 20.57 -5.78
CA GLU A 271 -3.76 20.81 -4.70
C GLU A 271 -2.42 20.17 -5.05
N LEU A 272 -2.41 18.91 -5.49
CA LEU A 272 -1.21 18.22 -5.95
C LEU A 272 -0.56 18.91 -7.16
N ALA A 273 -1.36 19.33 -8.14
CA ALA A 273 -0.85 20.02 -9.33
C ALA A 273 -0.16 21.34 -8.98
N ARG A 274 -0.60 22.05 -7.93
CA ARG A 274 0.10 23.26 -7.44
C ARG A 274 1.48 22.90 -6.87
N VAL A 275 1.57 21.79 -6.12
CA VAL A 275 2.85 21.30 -5.61
C VAL A 275 3.75 20.91 -6.78
N TYR A 276 3.27 20.10 -7.71
CA TYR A 276 4.05 19.65 -8.87
C TYR A 276 4.57 20.80 -9.72
N ARG A 277 3.76 21.83 -9.97
CA ARG A 277 4.21 23.01 -10.73
C ARG A 277 5.31 23.79 -9.99
N ARG A 278 5.27 23.84 -8.63
CA ARG A 278 6.36 24.43 -7.84
C ARG A 278 7.64 23.61 -7.95
N LEU A 279 7.53 22.26 -7.86
CA LEU A 279 8.67 21.37 -8.01
C LEU A 279 9.26 21.41 -9.42
N GLU A 280 8.42 21.51 -10.45
CA GLU A 280 8.86 21.71 -11.84
C GLU A 280 9.59 23.07 -12.02
N ALA A 281 9.06 24.14 -11.44
CA ALA A 281 9.68 25.45 -11.50
C ALA A 281 11.07 25.49 -10.80
N ARG A 282 11.29 24.64 -9.79
CA ARG A 282 12.58 24.44 -9.13
C ARG A 282 13.51 23.47 -9.89
N GLY A 283 13.00 22.81 -10.94
CA GLY A 283 13.77 21.85 -11.75
C GLY A 283 13.91 20.46 -11.10
N GLU A 284 13.18 20.18 -10.01
CA GLU A 284 13.24 18.91 -9.29
C GLU A 284 12.51 17.78 -10.02
N ILE A 285 11.46 18.13 -10.76
CA ILE A 285 10.67 17.21 -11.58
C ILE A 285 10.46 17.76 -12.98
N ARG A 286 9.92 16.94 -13.87
CA ARG A 286 9.63 17.34 -15.25
C ARG A 286 8.12 17.29 -15.51
N GLY A 287 7.57 18.36 -16.09
CA GLY A 287 6.23 18.36 -16.64
C GLY A 287 6.25 18.01 -18.15
N GLY A 288 5.26 17.27 -18.61
CA GLY A 288 5.19 16.87 -20.02
C GLY A 288 4.02 15.96 -20.34
N ARG A 289 4.13 15.23 -21.44
CA ARG A 289 3.28 14.08 -21.79
C ARG A 289 4.16 12.85 -21.86
N PHE A 290 4.08 12.00 -20.86
CA PHE A 290 4.93 10.81 -20.72
C PHE A 290 4.20 9.54 -21.14
N VAL A 291 2.88 9.47 -20.92
CA VAL A 291 2.05 8.31 -21.23
C VAL A 291 0.91 8.74 -22.15
N THR A 292 0.74 8.03 -23.27
CA THR A 292 -0.36 8.27 -24.20
C THR A 292 -1.71 7.92 -23.59
N GLY A 293 -2.79 8.55 -24.03
CA GLY A 293 -4.13 8.27 -23.52
C GLY A 293 -4.44 8.81 -22.12
N MET A 294 -3.47 9.40 -21.43
CA MET A 294 -3.67 10.09 -20.15
C MET A 294 -3.91 11.58 -20.39
N SER A 295 -5.12 12.03 -20.09
CA SER A 295 -5.50 13.43 -20.26
C SER A 295 -4.94 14.35 -19.17
N GLY A 296 -4.68 15.59 -19.50
CA GLY A 296 -4.20 16.63 -18.58
C GLY A 296 -2.69 16.65 -18.42
N GLU A 297 -2.24 17.40 -17.41
CA GLU A 297 -0.82 17.55 -17.07
C GLU A 297 -0.29 16.24 -16.47
N GLN A 298 0.93 15.90 -16.84
CA GLN A 298 1.67 14.78 -16.26
C GLN A 298 2.99 15.32 -15.74
N PHE A 299 3.43 14.79 -14.60
CA PHE A 299 4.68 15.15 -13.95
C PHE A 299 5.48 13.88 -13.69
N ALA A 300 6.79 13.94 -13.85
CA ALA A 300 7.66 12.78 -13.73
C ALA A 300 8.95 13.10 -13.01
N LEU A 301 9.49 12.10 -12.31
CA LEU A 301 10.86 12.14 -11.81
C LEU A 301 11.83 12.07 -13.01
N PRO A 302 13.00 12.76 -12.95
CA PRO A 302 14.01 12.66 -14.01
C PRO A 302 14.40 11.23 -14.35
N ASP A 303 14.67 10.42 -13.35
CA ASP A 303 15.08 9.01 -13.48
C ASP A 303 13.97 8.16 -14.13
N ALA A 304 12.70 8.44 -13.80
CA ALA A 304 11.56 7.76 -14.40
C ALA A 304 11.45 8.05 -15.90
N VAL A 305 11.78 9.28 -16.34
CA VAL A 305 11.79 9.63 -17.76
C VAL A 305 12.86 8.84 -18.52
N GLU A 306 14.03 8.65 -17.93
CA GLU A 306 15.12 7.86 -18.53
C GLU A 306 14.72 6.39 -18.65
N ARG A 307 14.18 5.81 -17.56
CA ARG A 307 13.69 4.42 -17.54
C ARG A 307 12.55 4.19 -18.54
N LEU A 308 11.64 5.14 -18.70
CA LEU A 308 10.58 5.04 -19.72
C LEU A 308 11.14 5.02 -21.14
N ARG A 309 12.20 5.78 -21.42
CA ARG A 309 12.89 5.76 -22.71
C ARG A 309 13.55 4.40 -22.98
N GLU A 310 14.13 3.80 -21.95
CA GLU A 310 14.73 2.46 -22.02
C GLU A 310 13.66 1.40 -22.32
N VAL A 311 12.56 1.39 -21.57
CA VAL A 311 11.43 0.47 -21.78
C VAL A 311 10.86 0.56 -23.20
N ARG A 312 10.72 1.78 -23.75
CA ARG A 312 10.24 1.97 -25.11
C ARG A 312 11.20 1.39 -26.17
N ARG A 313 12.50 1.38 -25.92
CA ARG A 313 13.51 0.83 -26.82
C ARG A 313 13.74 -0.67 -26.65
N SER A 314 13.40 -1.20 -25.49
CA SER A 314 13.61 -2.62 -25.20
C SER A 314 12.61 -3.49 -25.93
N ALA A 315 13.10 -4.63 -26.38
CA ALA A 315 12.26 -5.65 -27.00
C ALA A 315 11.17 -6.12 -26.02
N VAL A 316 10.02 -6.40 -26.59
CA VAL A 316 8.89 -7.00 -25.87
C VAL A 316 9.27 -8.41 -25.47
N ASN A 317 9.10 -8.79 -24.21
CA ASN A 317 9.32 -10.14 -23.75
C ASN A 317 7.97 -10.80 -23.40
N ASP A 318 7.85 -12.09 -23.70
CA ASP A 318 6.61 -12.85 -23.48
C ASP A 318 6.41 -13.33 -22.04
N ARG A 319 7.17 -12.76 -21.10
CA ARG A 319 7.09 -13.14 -19.69
C ARG A 319 5.74 -12.74 -19.07
N LEU A 320 5.14 -13.68 -18.35
CA LEU A 320 3.97 -13.43 -17.54
C LEU A 320 4.36 -12.88 -16.16
N ILE A 321 3.68 -11.82 -15.75
CA ILE A 321 3.79 -11.22 -14.41
C ILE A 321 2.44 -11.39 -13.73
N ALA A 322 2.42 -12.10 -12.60
CA ALA A 322 1.21 -12.28 -11.79
C ALA A 322 1.29 -11.44 -10.52
N ILE A 323 0.26 -10.62 -10.28
CA ILE A 323 0.12 -9.81 -9.06
C ILE A 323 -1.20 -10.11 -8.37
N SER A 324 -1.30 -9.76 -7.09
CA SER A 324 -2.59 -9.75 -6.39
C SER A 324 -3.48 -8.62 -6.91
N GLY A 325 -4.79 -8.83 -6.97
CA GLY A 325 -5.74 -7.76 -7.27
C GLY A 325 -5.72 -6.62 -6.24
N ALA A 326 -5.25 -6.91 -5.01
CA ALA A 326 -5.04 -5.91 -3.98
C ALA A 326 -3.76 -5.08 -4.15
N ASP A 327 -2.83 -5.51 -5.01
CA ASP A 327 -1.58 -4.80 -5.26
C ASP A 327 -1.84 -3.39 -5.84
N PRO A 328 -1.06 -2.37 -5.44
CA PRO A 328 -1.13 -1.03 -6.01
C PRO A 328 -0.98 -0.99 -7.54
N LEU A 329 -0.27 -1.95 -8.11
CA LEU A 329 -0.11 -2.13 -9.57
C LEU A 329 -1.35 -2.71 -10.28
N ASN A 330 -2.42 -3.02 -9.56
CA ASN A 330 -3.71 -3.28 -10.20
C ASN A 330 -4.26 -1.97 -10.78
N LEU A 331 -3.75 -1.62 -11.95
CA LEU A 331 -4.13 -0.41 -12.70
C LEU A 331 -4.94 -0.77 -13.97
N ALA A 332 -5.48 -1.98 -14.05
CA ALA A 332 -6.42 -2.38 -15.09
C ALA A 332 -7.66 -1.46 -15.07
N GLY A 333 -8.07 -0.97 -16.23
CA GLY A 333 -9.13 0.03 -16.36
C GLY A 333 -8.78 1.45 -15.89
N ILE A 334 -7.57 1.64 -15.33
CA ILE A 334 -7.03 2.96 -14.98
C ILE A 334 -5.96 3.39 -15.98
N VAL A 335 -4.95 2.58 -16.18
CA VAL A 335 -3.85 2.80 -17.13
C VAL A 335 -4.15 2.12 -18.45
N THR A 336 -4.50 0.83 -18.41
CA THR A 336 -4.93 0.07 -19.60
C THR A 336 -6.39 0.35 -19.89
N GLY A 337 -6.79 0.18 -21.16
CA GLY A 337 -8.16 0.47 -21.64
C GLY A 337 -9.20 -0.59 -21.27
N ASP A 338 -8.80 -1.61 -20.52
CA ASP A 338 -9.62 -2.76 -20.15
C ASP A 338 -10.64 -2.43 -19.06
N GLU A 339 -11.50 -3.41 -18.76
CA GLU A 339 -12.42 -3.32 -17.65
C GLU A 339 -11.65 -3.30 -16.31
N ARG A 340 -12.18 -2.54 -15.36
CA ARG A 340 -11.59 -2.42 -14.03
C ARG A 340 -11.69 -3.73 -13.25
N ILE A 341 -10.56 -4.25 -12.82
CA ILE A 341 -10.49 -5.46 -11.99
C ILE A 341 -10.59 -5.08 -10.52
N ARG A 342 -11.45 -5.78 -9.80
CA ARG A 342 -11.71 -5.51 -8.38
C ARG A 342 -10.43 -5.66 -7.55
N ALA A 343 -10.15 -4.67 -6.69
CA ALA A 343 -9.07 -4.71 -5.73
C ALA A 343 -9.41 -5.68 -4.57
N SER A 344 -9.03 -6.95 -4.73
CA SER A 344 -9.27 -8.00 -3.76
C SER A 344 -8.03 -8.89 -3.58
N ALA A 345 -7.77 -9.30 -2.36
CA ALA A 345 -6.68 -10.23 -2.05
C ALA A 345 -6.95 -11.67 -2.54
N SER A 346 -8.20 -12.00 -2.90
CA SER A 346 -8.57 -13.28 -3.52
C SER A 346 -8.43 -13.27 -5.04
N THR A 347 -8.22 -12.10 -5.64
CA THR A 347 -8.03 -11.94 -7.09
C THR A 347 -6.55 -11.97 -7.41
N ARG A 348 -6.18 -12.67 -8.48
CA ARG A 348 -4.86 -12.62 -9.09
C ARG A 348 -4.97 -12.18 -10.53
N ILE A 349 -4.10 -11.27 -10.95
CA ILE A 349 -4.10 -10.70 -12.31
C ILE A 349 -2.80 -11.09 -12.97
N VAL A 350 -2.88 -11.59 -14.19
CA VAL A 350 -1.72 -11.96 -15.00
C VAL A 350 -1.58 -10.97 -16.14
N TYR A 351 -0.41 -10.40 -16.25
CA TYR A 351 -0.02 -9.48 -17.30
C TYR A 351 0.99 -10.13 -18.24
N ARG A 352 0.86 -9.83 -19.52
CA ARG A 352 1.85 -10.13 -20.56
C ARG A 352 2.15 -8.82 -21.28
N ASN A 353 3.43 -8.42 -21.31
CA ASN A 353 3.84 -7.18 -21.97
C ASN A 353 3.11 -5.92 -21.50
N GLY A 354 2.80 -5.83 -20.21
CA GLY A 354 2.09 -4.68 -19.64
C GLY A 354 0.57 -4.68 -19.88
N ILE A 355 0.03 -5.69 -20.54
CA ILE A 355 -1.41 -5.84 -20.83
C ILE A 355 -1.96 -6.96 -19.92
N PRO A 356 -3.09 -6.76 -19.23
CA PRO A 356 -3.73 -7.83 -18.49
C PRO A 356 -4.29 -8.88 -19.47
N VAL A 357 -3.91 -10.15 -19.29
CA VAL A 357 -4.33 -11.25 -20.17
C VAL A 357 -5.27 -12.21 -19.47
N ALA A 358 -5.21 -12.32 -18.16
CA ALA A 358 -6.13 -13.13 -17.37
C ALA A 358 -6.29 -12.59 -15.95
N ALA A 359 -7.42 -12.88 -15.33
CA ALA A 359 -7.65 -12.69 -13.90
C ALA A 359 -8.29 -13.96 -13.32
N MET A 360 -7.83 -14.35 -12.15
CA MET A 360 -8.44 -15.43 -11.36
C MET A 360 -9.17 -14.81 -10.17
N GLU A 361 -10.46 -15.04 -10.08
CA GLU A 361 -11.32 -14.59 -9.00
C GLU A 361 -11.86 -15.82 -8.26
N GLY A 362 -11.29 -16.11 -7.08
CA GLY A 362 -11.51 -17.40 -6.44
C GLY A 362 -10.97 -18.52 -7.32
N ASP A 363 -11.84 -19.46 -7.72
CA ASP A 363 -11.51 -20.61 -8.60
C ASP A 363 -11.85 -20.36 -10.09
N MET A 364 -12.36 -19.18 -10.41
CA MET A 364 -12.75 -18.83 -11.79
C MET A 364 -11.64 -18.06 -12.50
N LEU A 365 -11.13 -18.62 -13.59
CA LEU A 365 -10.23 -17.94 -14.52
C LEU A 365 -11.05 -17.18 -15.58
N ARG A 366 -10.82 -15.90 -15.67
CA ARG A 366 -11.32 -15.02 -16.72
C ARG A 366 -10.16 -14.58 -17.61
N THR A 367 -10.26 -14.80 -18.92
CA THR A 367 -9.26 -14.33 -19.90
C THR A 367 -9.72 -13.04 -20.56
N PHE A 368 -8.77 -12.21 -20.94
CA PHE A 368 -8.99 -10.96 -21.66
C PHE A 368 -8.48 -11.11 -23.10
N GLY A 369 -9.37 -10.91 -24.08
CA GLY A 369 -9.07 -11.13 -25.49
C GLY A 369 -8.95 -12.62 -25.88
N ASN A 370 -8.55 -12.85 -27.14
CA ASN A 370 -8.28 -14.21 -27.65
C ASN A 370 -6.86 -14.61 -27.28
N LEU A 371 -6.73 -15.52 -26.34
CA LEU A 371 -5.46 -16.15 -25.98
C LEU A 371 -5.33 -17.51 -26.64
N ASP A 372 -4.16 -17.83 -27.16
CA ASP A 372 -3.83 -19.17 -27.56
C ASP A 372 -3.94 -20.11 -26.36
N ARG A 373 -4.30 -21.38 -26.61
CA ARG A 373 -4.54 -22.37 -25.55
C ARG A 373 -3.34 -22.56 -24.63
N GLU A 374 -2.14 -22.47 -25.17
CA GLU A 374 -0.89 -22.60 -24.42
C GLU A 374 -0.70 -21.40 -23.48
N VAL A 375 -0.85 -20.17 -23.98
CA VAL A 375 -0.77 -18.94 -23.19
C VAL A 375 -1.85 -18.88 -22.11
N ALA A 376 -3.06 -19.36 -22.42
CA ALA A 376 -4.14 -19.42 -21.43
C ALA A 376 -3.80 -20.41 -20.29
N ALA A 377 -3.20 -21.56 -20.61
CA ALA A 377 -2.76 -22.53 -19.61
C ALA A 377 -1.62 -21.99 -18.74
N GLU A 378 -0.64 -21.32 -19.33
CA GLU A 378 0.43 -20.66 -18.61
C GLU A 378 -0.10 -19.53 -17.69
N ALA A 379 -1.03 -18.72 -18.20
CA ALA A 379 -1.67 -17.66 -17.40
C ALA A 379 -2.46 -18.23 -16.23
N ALA A 380 -3.19 -19.34 -16.43
CA ALA A 380 -3.89 -20.05 -15.36
C ALA A 380 -2.92 -20.56 -14.28
N ALA A 381 -1.80 -21.15 -14.70
CA ALA A 381 -0.76 -21.63 -13.79
C ALA A 381 -0.10 -20.49 -13.01
N ALA A 382 0.22 -19.38 -13.69
CA ALA A 382 0.77 -18.18 -13.06
C ALA A 382 -0.21 -17.56 -12.05
N ALA A 383 -1.50 -17.50 -12.39
CA ALA A 383 -2.55 -17.03 -11.48
C ALA A 383 -2.73 -17.94 -10.26
N ALA A 384 -2.62 -19.26 -10.45
CA ALA A 384 -2.69 -20.22 -9.35
C ALA A 384 -1.45 -20.21 -8.42
N GLY A 385 -0.41 -19.45 -8.76
CA GLY A 385 0.85 -19.42 -8.02
C GLY A 385 1.68 -20.70 -8.13
N ARG A 386 1.33 -21.59 -9.06
CA ARG A 386 2.08 -22.80 -9.38
C ARG A 386 3.15 -22.45 -10.39
N ARG A 387 4.42 -22.70 -10.05
CA ARG A 387 5.47 -22.77 -11.08
C ARG A 387 5.13 -23.98 -11.95
N VAL A 388 4.73 -23.75 -13.18
CA VAL A 388 4.76 -24.82 -14.19
C VAL A 388 6.23 -25.06 -14.46
N PRO A 389 6.76 -26.26 -14.18
CA PRO A 389 8.07 -26.62 -14.68
C PRO A 389 7.96 -26.55 -16.21
N VAL A 390 8.81 -25.75 -16.85
CA VAL A 390 8.99 -25.79 -18.28
C VAL A 390 9.60 -27.16 -18.58
N ILE A 391 8.76 -28.14 -18.88
CA ILE A 391 9.19 -29.39 -19.47
C ILE A 391 9.41 -29.09 -20.95
N SER A 392 10.60 -28.59 -21.26
CA SER A 392 11.10 -28.56 -22.63
C SER A 392 11.34 -30.01 -23.07
N GLY A 393 10.46 -30.50 -23.95
CA GLY A 393 10.65 -31.72 -24.70
C GLY A 393 10.08 -32.97 -24.05
N PHE A 394 8.80 -33.24 -24.30
CA PHE A 394 8.34 -34.60 -24.62
C PHE A 394 7.14 -34.49 -25.58
N VAL A 395 7.43 -34.52 -26.87
CA VAL A 395 6.43 -34.91 -27.88
C VAL A 395 6.32 -36.45 -27.83
N GLY A 396 5.43 -36.92 -26.98
CA GLY A 396 5.02 -38.30 -27.00
C GLY A 396 4.01 -38.49 -28.14
N ARG A 397 4.42 -39.13 -29.22
CA ARG A 397 3.49 -39.74 -30.19
C ARG A 397 2.67 -40.82 -29.48
N ILE A 398 1.38 -40.76 -29.61
CA ILE A 398 0.49 -41.90 -29.94
C ILE A 398 -0.52 -41.41 -30.96
#